data_50358f8fa44e7930a5686ef257f14b3d
#
_entry.id   50358f8fa44e7930a5686ef257f14b3d
#
_cell.length_a   1.000
_cell.length_b   1.000
_cell.length_c   1.000
_cell.angle_alpha   90.00
_cell.angle_beta   90.00
_cell.angle_gamma   90.00
#
_symmetry.space_group_name_H-M   'P 1'
#
loop_
_entity.id
_entity.type
_entity.pdbx_description
1 polymer ?
#
loop_
_entity_poly.entity_id
_entity_poly.type
_entity_poly.pdbx_seq_one_letter_code
_entity_poly.pdbx_strand_id
1 'polypeptide(L)'
;LGVGMTTIAKYANITHIDHDILSCIPAGCGYAIDMLGGYVSDLKYVATKEGAKSLGGFGAIGSMFPPVWDWYMFWMMTAFLSIILAFMNILPIPALDGGHVMFLLYEMIFRRKPGLKFMLRAEYIGMGILLLLMVVANLNDILRWLGMM
;
A
#
# COMPACT_ATOMS: atom_id res chain seq x y z
N LEU A 1 27.04 -0.84 -15.13
CA LEU A 1 27.65 0.07 -14.15
C LEU A 1 26.84 -0.04 -12.87
N GLY A 2 27.15 -1.05 -12.03
CA GLY A 2 26.61 -1.19 -10.70
C GLY A 2 27.11 -0.06 -9.80
N VAL A 3 26.28 0.92 -9.53
CA VAL A 3 26.52 1.87 -8.44
C VAL A 3 26.27 1.10 -7.15
N GLY A 4 27.35 0.58 -6.55
CA GLY A 4 27.24 -0.16 -5.30
C GLY A 4 26.63 0.72 -4.20
N MET A 5 25.78 0.16 -3.35
CA MET A 5 25.19 0.83 -2.17
C MET A 5 26.21 1.53 -1.27
N THR A 6 27.47 1.08 -1.30
CA THR A 6 28.61 1.70 -0.60
C THR A 6 28.87 3.14 -1.01
N THR A 7 28.50 3.55 -2.23
CA THR A 7 28.71 4.92 -2.70
C THR A 7 27.67 5.88 -2.14
N ILE A 8 26.44 5.43 -1.91
CA ILE A 8 25.35 6.26 -1.33
C ILE A 8 25.61 6.49 0.16
N ALA A 9 26.05 5.46 0.89
CA ALA A 9 26.37 5.57 2.32
C ALA A 9 27.51 6.57 2.61
N LYS A 10 28.42 6.81 1.65
CA LYS A 10 29.52 7.76 1.79
C LYS A 10 29.09 9.22 1.69
N TYR A 11 27.95 9.49 1.05
CA TYR A 11 27.42 10.85 0.84
C TYR A 11 26.14 11.13 1.61
N ALA A 12 25.51 10.10 2.18
CA ALA A 12 24.35 10.27 3.05
C ALA A 12 24.82 10.43 4.50
N ASN A 13 24.54 11.57 5.12
CA ASN A 13 24.61 11.71 6.58
C ASN A 13 23.53 10.78 7.19
N ILE A 14 23.94 9.59 7.59
CA ILE A 14 23.06 8.67 8.31
C ILE A 14 23.00 9.17 9.75
N THR A 15 21.94 9.85 10.10
CA THR A 15 21.67 10.25 11.48
C THR A 15 20.91 9.09 12.14
N HIS A 16 21.57 8.41 13.08
CA HIS A 16 20.90 7.49 13.97
C HIS A 16 20.12 8.29 15.01
N ILE A 17 18.82 8.18 14.99
CA ILE A 17 17.92 8.76 16.01
C ILE A 17 17.49 7.61 16.90
N ASP A 18 18.07 7.55 18.10
CA ASP A 18 17.67 6.58 19.11
C ASP A 18 16.39 7.07 19.82
N HIS A 19 15.35 6.28 19.78
CA HIS A 19 14.09 6.54 20.45
C HIS A 19 14.00 5.71 21.73
N ASP A 20 13.70 6.34 22.84
CA ASP A 20 13.31 5.66 24.07
C ASP A 20 11.92 5.04 23.95
N ILE A 21 11.58 4.05 24.79
CA ILE A 21 10.31 3.30 24.74
C ILE A 21 9.08 4.22 24.72
N LEU A 22 9.15 5.36 25.42
CA LEU A 22 8.06 6.34 25.44
C LEU A 22 8.03 7.24 24.19
N SER A 23 9.17 7.52 23.58
CA SER A 23 9.28 8.39 22.40
C SER A 23 9.08 7.63 21.08
N CYS A 24 9.20 6.29 21.08
CA CYS A 24 9.01 5.49 19.87
C CYS A 24 7.54 5.50 19.39
N ILE A 25 6.56 5.61 20.30
CA ILE A 25 5.13 5.63 19.95
C ILE A 25 4.78 6.90 19.15
N PRO A 26 5.03 8.14 19.64
CA PRO A 26 4.73 9.33 18.87
C PRO A 26 5.58 9.44 17.58
N ALA A 27 6.83 9.00 17.60
CA ALA A 27 7.67 8.96 16.41
C ALA A 27 7.13 7.99 15.35
N GLY A 28 6.69 6.79 15.75
CA GLY A 28 6.05 5.83 14.86
C GLY A 28 4.73 6.33 14.29
N CYS A 29 3.90 6.99 15.10
CA CYS A 29 2.66 7.63 14.62
C CYS A 29 2.96 8.75 13.61
N GLY A 30 3.97 9.61 13.86
CA GLY A 30 4.40 10.64 12.92
C GLY A 30 4.83 10.04 11.58
N TYR A 31 5.71 9.03 11.63
CA TYR A 31 6.15 8.31 10.43
C TYR A 31 4.98 7.69 9.64
N ALA A 32 4.02 7.09 10.34
CA ALA A 32 2.84 6.52 9.69
C ALA A 32 1.98 7.58 8.99
N ILE A 33 1.78 8.75 9.61
CA ILE A 33 1.02 9.87 9.03
C ILE A 33 1.73 10.42 7.79
N ASP A 34 3.04 10.63 7.85
CA ASP A 34 3.82 11.12 6.71
C ASP A 34 3.78 10.12 5.55
N MET A 35 3.88 8.83 5.85
CA MET A 35 3.77 7.76 4.86
C MET A 35 2.37 7.75 4.22
N LEU A 36 1.31 7.86 4.99
CA LEU A 36 -0.07 7.94 4.47
C LEU A 36 -0.26 9.17 3.58
N GLY A 37 0.32 10.31 3.95
CA GLY A 37 0.33 11.52 3.11
C GLY A 37 0.98 11.29 1.74
N GLY A 38 2.10 10.57 1.71
CA GLY A 38 2.75 10.11 0.48
C GLY A 38 1.84 9.26 -0.38
N TYR A 39 1.17 8.25 0.21
CA TYR A 39 0.25 7.37 -0.53
C TYR A 39 -0.93 8.10 -1.15
N VAL A 40 -1.51 9.09 -0.46
CA VAL A 40 -2.58 9.92 -1.03
C VAL A 40 -2.10 10.65 -2.29
N SER A 41 -0.85 11.12 -2.30
CA SER A 41 -0.23 11.76 -3.46
C SER A 41 0.03 10.75 -4.57
N ASP A 42 0.49 9.54 -4.23
CA ASP A 42 0.80 8.48 -5.16
C ASP A 42 -0.44 7.88 -5.84
N LEU A 43 -1.61 7.92 -5.19
CA LEU A 43 -2.88 7.51 -5.81
C LEU A 43 -3.18 8.28 -7.11
N LYS A 44 -2.84 9.56 -7.16
CA LYS A 44 -2.99 10.36 -8.38
C LYS A 44 -2.05 9.86 -9.48
N TYR A 45 -0.85 9.43 -9.11
CA TYR A 45 0.14 8.91 -10.05
C TYR A 45 -0.27 7.54 -10.61
N VAL A 46 -0.84 6.68 -9.77
CA VAL A 46 -1.33 5.34 -10.19
C VAL A 46 -2.39 5.43 -11.28
N ALA A 47 -3.19 6.52 -11.31
CA ALA A 47 -4.17 6.76 -12.37
C ALA A 47 -3.55 7.13 -13.73
N THR A 48 -2.23 7.36 -13.80
CA THR A 48 -1.51 7.62 -15.07
C THR A 48 -1.06 6.31 -15.72
N LYS A 49 -0.72 6.39 -17.03
CA LYS A 49 -0.21 5.22 -17.77
C LYS A 49 1.12 4.72 -17.20
N GLU A 50 1.98 5.64 -16.80
CA GLU A 50 3.27 5.35 -16.17
C GLU A 50 3.08 4.70 -14.80
N GLY A 51 2.16 5.22 -13.99
CA GLY A 51 1.82 4.67 -12.70
C GLY A 51 1.22 3.27 -12.80
N ALA A 52 0.36 3.01 -13.77
CA ALA A 52 -0.20 1.68 -14.01
C ALA A 52 0.88 0.64 -14.35
N LYS A 53 1.93 1.04 -15.09
CA LYS A 53 3.09 0.18 -15.39
C LYS A 53 4.01 -0.02 -14.18
N SER A 54 4.03 0.93 -13.26
CA SER A 54 4.83 0.84 -12.03
C SER A 54 4.17 0.00 -10.93
N LEU A 55 2.88 -0.36 -11.10
CA LEU A 55 2.21 -1.26 -10.17
C LEU A 55 2.96 -2.58 -10.09
N GLY A 56 3.46 -2.88 -8.90
CA GLY A 56 4.08 -4.16 -8.58
C GLY A 56 3.06 -5.10 -7.94
N GLY A 57 3.20 -6.39 -8.24
CA GLY A 57 2.44 -7.45 -7.60
C GLY A 57 3.23 -8.13 -6.47
N PHE A 58 2.97 -9.40 -6.24
CA PHE A 58 3.65 -10.17 -5.20
C PHE A 58 5.17 -10.29 -5.42
N GLY A 59 5.63 -10.33 -6.67
CA GLY A 59 7.05 -10.36 -7.00
C GLY A 59 7.76 -9.08 -6.58
N ALA A 60 7.16 -7.92 -6.82
CA ALA A 60 7.69 -6.63 -6.39
C ALA A 60 7.77 -6.54 -4.86
N ILE A 61 6.74 -6.99 -4.13
CA ILE A 61 6.75 -7.05 -2.66
C ILE A 61 7.86 -7.99 -2.17
N GLY A 62 7.99 -9.17 -2.78
CA GLY A 62 9.06 -10.12 -2.45
C GLY A 62 10.46 -9.55 -2.66
N SER A 63 10.66 -8.75 -3.70
CA SER A 63 11.96 -8.12 -3.99
C SER A 63 12.37 -7.02 -3.01
N MET A 64 11.45 -6.51 -2.19
CA MET A 64 11.76 -5.55 -1.13
C MET A 64 12.45 -6.19 0.07
N PHE A 65 12.32 -7.52 0.23
CA PHE A 65 13.00 -8.24 1.30
C PHE A 65 14.46 -8.50 0.93
N PRO A 66 15.40 -8.28 1.87
CA PRO A 66 16.81 -8.55 1.62
C PRO A 66 17.06 -10.07 1.42
N PRO A 67 18.06 -10.45 0.62
CA PRO A 67 18.41 -11.85 0.39
C PRO A 67 18.96 -12.56 1.63
N VAL A 68 19.43 -11.80 2.61
CA VAL A 68 19.90 -12.29 3.90
C VAL A 68 18.90 -11.87 4.98
N TRP A 69 18.62 -12.79 5.91
CA TRP A 69 17.67 -12.52 6.97
C TRP A 69 18.15 -11.39 7.88
N ASP A 70 17.35 -10.34 7.98
CA ASP A 70 17.56 -9.17 8.84
C ASP A 70 16.28 -8.88 9.63
N TRP A 71 16.38 -8.97 10.95
CA TRP A 71 15.25 -8.73 11.85
C TRP A 71 14.74 -7.30 11.78
N TYR A 72 15.62 -6.30 11.64
CA TYR A 72 15.21 -4.91 11.52
C TYR A 72 14.40 -4.70 10.24
N MET A 73 14.91 -5.18 9.11
CA MET A 73 14.24 -5.06 7.83
C MET A 73 12.91 -5.83 7.81
N PHE A 74 12.85 -7.00 8.46
CA PHE A 74 11.62 -7.77 8.59
C PHE A 74 10.52 -6.98 9.31
N TRP A 75 10.81 -6.37 10.47
CA TRP A 75 9.85 -5.58 11.22
C TRP A 75 9.47 -4.30 10.50
N MET A 76 10.44 -3.64 9.84
CA MET A 76 10.19 -2.46 9.03
C MET A 76 9.22 -2.77 7.87
N MET A 77 9.44 -3.87 7.13
CA MET A 77 8.55 -4.29 6.04
C MET A 77 7.17 -4.70 6.55
N THR A 78 7.11 -5.36 7.69
CA THR A 78 5.83 -5.73 8.33
C THR A 78 5.03 -4.49 8.72
N ALA A 79 5.67 -3.50 9.34
CA ALA A 79 5.03 -2.23 9.67
C ALA A 79 4.55 -1.48 8.42
N PHE A 80 5.39 -1.41 7.38
CA PHE A 80 5.08 -0.80 6.10
C PHE A 80 3.84 -1.44 5.45
N LEU A 81 3.82 -2.77 5.32
CA LEU A 81 2.68 -3.50 4.75
C LEU A 81 1.41 -3.34 5.59
N SER A 82 1.54 -3.29 6.92
CA SER A 82 0.40 -3.06 7.82
C SER A 82 -0.21 -1.68 7.62
N ILE A 83 0.61 -0.64 7.44
CA ILE A 83 0.15 0.72 7.17
C ILE A 83 -0.57 0.79 5.81
N ILE A 84 0.00 0.18 4.77
CA ILE A 84 -0.65 0.11 3.46
C ILE A 84 -2.00 -0.59 3.55
N LEU A 85 -2.05 -1.75 4.21
CA LEU A 85 -3.27 -2.53 4.35
C LEU A 85 -4.34 -1.76 5.13
N ALA A 86 -3.96 -1.07 6.21
CA ALA A 86 -4.86 -0.21 6.96
C ALA A 86 -5.41 0.92 6.10
N PHE A 87 -4.55 1.58 5.32
CA PHE A 87 -4.94 2.65 4.40
C PHE A 87 -5.91 2.14 3.33
N MET A 88 -5.60 1.00 2.70
CA MET A 88 -6.47 0.42 1.67
C MET A 88 -7.84 0.04 2.23
N ASN A 89 -7.91 -0.41 3.48
CA ASN A 89 -9.17 -0.74 4.15
C ASN A 89 -10.01 0.49 4.53
N ILE A 90 -9.41 1.67 4.67
CA ILE A 90 -10.13 2.94 4.91
C ILE A 90 -10.76 3.48 3.61
N LEU A 91 -10.22 3.13 2.44
CA LEU A 91 -10.75 3.62 1.17
C LEU A 91 -12.21 3.17 0.97
N PRO A 92 -13.07 4.06 0.45
CA PRO A 92 -14.49 3.77 0.23
C PRO A 92 -14.71 2.87 -1.00
N ILE A 93 -14.01 1.75 -1.05
CA ILE A 93 -14.09 0.77 -2.14
C ILE A 93 -15.02 -0.35 -1.67
N PRO A 94 -16.16 -0.59 -2.35
CA PRO A 94 -16.98 -1.76 -2.09
C PRO A 94 -16.11 -3.02 -2.25
N ALA A 95 -16.26 -4.01 -1.39
CA ALA A 95 -15.42 -5.19 -1.18
C ALA A 95 -14.26 -5.04 -0.17
N LEU A 96 -13.99 -3.83 0.31
CA LEU A 96 -13.12 -3.56 1.46
C LEU A 96 -13.96 -3.09 2.65
N ASP A 97 -13.37 -3.11 3.84
CA ASP A 97 -14.06 -2.71 5.08
C ASP A 97 -14.58 -1.26 5.00
N GLY A 98 -13.81 -0.35 4.36
CA GLY A 98 -14.22 1.02 4.11
C GLY A 98 -15.51 1.16 3.29
N GLY A 99 -15.78 0.24 2.38
CA GLY A 99 -17.04 0.17 1.65
C GLY A 99 -18.22 -0.13 2.56
N HIS A 100 -18.07 -1.04 3.50
CA HIS A 100 -19.11 -1.34 4.50
C HIS A 100 -19.36 -0.15 5.42
N VAL A 101 -18.29 0.54 5.87
CA VAL A 101 -18.40 1.77 6.66
C VAL A 101 -19.18 2.84 5.88
N MET A 102 -18.96 2.97 4.58
CA MET A 102 -19.69 3.91 3.73
C MET A 102 -21.21 3.57 3.67
N PHE A 103 -21.57 2.29 3.59
CA PHE A 103 -22.98 1.87 3.64
C PHE A 103 -23.63 2.16 5.00
N LEU A 104 -22.88 1.96 6.10
CA LEU A 104 -23.34 2.32 7.45
C LEU A 104 -23.52 3.83 7.62
N LEU A 105 -22.60 4.63 7.11
CA LEU A 105 -22.71 6.09 7.10
C LEU A 105 -23.95 6.55 6.30
N TYR A 106 -24.17 5.93 5.15
CA TYR A 106 -25.39 6.19 4.36
C TYR A 106 -26.66 5.88 5.17
N GLU A 107 -26.72 4.71 5.84
CA GLU A 107 -27.86 4.34 6.68
C GLU A 107 -28.07 5.33 7.83
N MET A 108 -26.97 5.79 8.46
CA MET A 108 -27.02 6.75 9.56
C MET A 108 -27.56 8.13 9.12
N ILE A 109 -27.10 8.63 7.95
CA ILE A 109 -27.48 9.96 7.43
C ILE A 109 -28.93 9.93 6.89
N PHE A 110 -29.25 8.95 6.08
CA PHE A 110 -30.54 8.87 5.39
C PHE A 110 -31.60 8.10 6.17
N ARG A 111 -31.24 7.47 7.30
CA ARG A 111 -32.11 6.62 8.12
C ARG A 111 -32.85 5.53 7.33
N ARG A 112 -32.25 5.09 6.23
CA ARG A 112 -32.78 4.04 5.35
C ARG A 112 -31.65 3.09 4.98
N LYS A 113 -31.87 1.78 5.08
CA LYS A 113 -30.91 0.77 4.64
C LYS A 113 -30.80 0.78 3.13
N PRO A 114 -29.58 0.76 2.57
CA PRO A 114 -29.38 0.52 1.14
C PRO A 114 -30.02 -0.81 0.76
N GLY A 115 -30.60 -0.90 -0.42
CA GLY A 115 -31.19 -2.14 -0.90
C GLY A 115 -30.12 -3.25 -1.01
N LEU A 116 -30.44 -4.45 -0.50
CA LEU A 116 -29.51 -5.60 -0.51
C LEU A 116 -28.94 -5.88 -1.92
N LYS A 117 -29.79 -5.78 -2.96
CA LYS A 117 -29.35 -5.97 -4.35
C LYS A 117 -28.30 -4.93 -4.80
N PHE A 118 -28.41 -3.69 -4.30
CA PHE A 118 -27.44 -2.64 -4.60
C PHE A 118 -26.11 -2.90 -3.89
N MET A 119 -26.15 -3.25 -2.61
CA MET A 119 -24.94 -3.58 -1.84
C MET A 119 -24.19 -4.74 -2.48
N LEU A 120 -24.87 -5.84 -2.80
CA LEU A 120 -24.26 -7.00 -3.45
C LEU A 120 -23.63 -6.65 -4.82
N ARG A 121 -24.35 -5.85 -5.64
CA ARG A 121 -23.76 -5.43 -6.93
C ARG A 121 -22.53 -4.57 -6.76
N ALA A 122 -22.53 -3.63 -5.83
CA ALA A 122 -21.38 -2.79 -5.54
C ALA A 122 -20.20 -3.63 -5.06
N GLU A 123 -20.44 -4.62 -4.20
CA GLU A 123 -19.42 -5.55 -3.70
C GLU A 123 -18.82 -6.41 -4.83
N TYR A 124 -19.65 -6.98 -5.71
CA TYR A 124 -19.16 -7.73 -6.88
C TYR A 124 -18.33 -6.87 -7.83
N ILE A 125 -18.75 -5.62 -8.08
CA ILE A 125 -17.99 -4.68 -8.92
C ILE A 125 -16.65 -4.35 -8.24
N GLY A 126 -16.66 -4.04 -6.94
CA GLY A 126 -15.43 -3.76 -6.18
C GLY A 126 -14.47 -4.96 -6.20
N MET A 127 -14.97 -6.17 -5.97
CA MET A 127 -14.18 -7.40 -6.06
C MET A 127 -13.61 -7.60 -7.45
N GLY A 128 -14.39 -7.35 -8.51
CA GLY A 128 -13.94 -7.43 -9.90
C GLY A 128 -12.80 -6.46 -10.20
N ILE A 129 -12.88 -5.22 -9.69
CA ILE A 129 -11.82 -4.21 -9.84
C ILE A 129 -10.54 -4.66 -9.12
N LEU A 130 -10.66 -5.17 -7.88
CA LEU A 130 -9.51 -5.66 -7.11
C LEU A 130 -8.83 -6.84 -7.80
N LEU A 131 -9.61 -7.79 -8.31
CA LEU A 131 -9.08 -8.93 -9.06
C LEU A 131 -8.38 -8.47 -10.35
N LEU A 132 -8.97 -7.52 -11.07
CA LEU A 132 -8.34 -6.95 -12.27
C LEU A 132 -7.00 -6.29 -11.93
N LEU A 133 -6.95 -5.46 -10.89
CA LEU A 133 -5.71 -4.83 -10.43
C LEU A 133 -4.66 -5.87 -10.03
N MET A 134 -5.07 -6.92 -9.33
CA MET A 134 -4.18 -8.02 -8.94
C MET A 134 -3.60 -8.72 -10.18
N VAL A 135 -4.43 -9.01 -11.18
CA VAL A 135 -3.97 -9.64 -12.44
C VAL A 135 -3.00 -8.73 -13.16
N VAL A 136 -3.31 -7.44 -13.32
CA VAL A 136 -2.44 -6.45 -13.98
C VAL A 136 -1.09 -6.32 -13.26
N ALA A 137 -1.10 -6.21 -11.93
CA ALA A 137 0.12 -6.07 -11.14
C ALA A 137 1.03 -7.31 -11.26
N ASN A 138 0.46 -8.52 -11.18
CA ASN A 138 1.25 -9.74 -11.35
C ASN A 138 1.73 -9.95 -12.81
N LEU A 139 0.94 -9.53 -13.80
CA LEU A 139 1.38 -9.52 -15.20
C LEU A 139 2.58 -8.59 -15.41
N ASN A 140 2.53 -7.39 -14.82
CA ASN A 140 3.66 -6.46 -14.88
C ASN A 140 4.93 -7.08 -14.27
N ASP A 141 4.81 -7.79 -13.12
CA ASP A 141 5.96 -8.47 -12.51
C ASP A 141 6.55 -9.55 -13.45
N ILE A 142 5.70 -10.34 -14.09
CA ILE A 142 6.13 -11.36 -15.05
C ILE A 142 6.82 -10.71 -16.25
N LEU A 143 6.26 -9.63 -16.81
CA LEU A 143 6.84 -8.92 -17.96
C LEU A 143 8.19 -8.30 -17.61
N ARG A 144 8.35 -7.75 -16.39
CA ARG A 144 9.64 -7.25 -15.90
C ARG A 144 10.66 -8.38 -15.75
N TRP A 145 10.25 -9.53 -15.22
CA TRP A 145 11.13 -10.68 -15.08
C TRP A 145 11.58 -11.25 -16.43
N LEU A 146 10.73 -11.18 -17.45
CA LEU A 146 11.06 -11.56 -18.83
C LEU A 146 11.86 -10.50 -19.61
N GLY A 147 12.15 -9.34 -18.99
CA GLY A 147 12.90 -8.25 -19.65
C GLY A 147 12.14 -7.56 -20.77
N MET A 148 10.80 -7.67 -20.81
CA MET A 148 9.93 -7.08 -21.84
C MET A 148 9.44 -5.67 -21.48
N MET A 149 9.80 -5.15 -20.29
CA MET A 149 9.51 -3.79 -19.82
C MET A 149 10.76 -3.10 -19.32
#